data_ff3081b6e04ec774fc228172bceba7ba
#
_entry.id   ff3081b6e04ec774fc228172bceba7ba
#
_cell.length_a   1.000
_cell.length_b   1.000
_cell.length_c   1.000
_cell.angle_alpha   90.00
_cell.angle_beta   90.00
_cell.angle_gamma   90.00
#
_symmetry.space_group_name_H-M   'P 1'
#
loop_
_entity.id
_entity.type
_entity.pdbx_description
1 polymer ?
#
loop_
_entity_poly.entity_id
_entity_poly.type
_entity_poly.pdbx_seq_one_letter_code
_entity_poly.pdbx_strand_id
1 'polypeptide(L)'
;MYKLICYLTAIYQYSKTIHYEVKGEAFYGKHLFNDRIAENMNDYVDLIKEVVYLGHAKDAPAAGAILEGVLPLLPATEENDQQNYINLYNLIFLALDEIEQLNQKELSVGDKNLLGGIAQDLQQNLGLLWRQITPYAYETMQERVFMPEAEI
;
A
#
# COMPACT_ATOMS: atom_id res chain seq x y z
N MET A 1 6.74 8.35 -9.42
CA MET A 1 7.39 7.07 -9.08
C MET A 1 8.02 7.04 -7.68
N TYR A 2 8.88 7.99 -7.31
CA TYR A 2 9.49 8.02 -5.97
C TYR A 2 8.47 7.90 -4.84
N LYS A 3 7.39 8.68 -4.90
CA LYS A 3 6.31 8.66 -3.91
C LYS A 3 5.61 7.29 -3.82
N LEU A 4 5.42 6.61 -4.96
CA LEU A 4 4.89 5.25 -4.98
C LEU A 4 5.83 4.26 -4.28
N ILE A 5 7.15 4.35 -4.52
CA ILE A 5 8.14 3.55 -3.79
C ILE A 5 8.00 3.76 -2.27
N CYS A 6 7.84 5.01 -1.83
CA CYS A 6 7.66 5.31 -0.40
C CYS A 6 6.37 4.69 0.16
N TYR A 7 5.25 4.76 -0.56
CA TYR A 7 4.00 4.12 -0.14
C TYR A 7 4.11 2.60 -0.05
N LEU A 8 4.67 1.94 -1.07
CA LEU A 8 4.84 0.48 -1.06
C LEU A 8 5.75 0.03 0.09
N THR A 9 6.84 0.77 0.33
CA THR A 9 7.73 0.52 1.46
C THR A 9 7.01 0.73 2.80
N ALA A 10 6.20 1.78 2.93
CA ALA A 10 5.42 2.04 4.14
C ALA A 10 4.38 0.93 4.39
N ILE A 11 3.68 0.47 3.34
CA ILE A 11 2.73 -0.64 3.42
C ILE A 11 3.43 -1.90 3.94
N TYR A 12 4.59 -2.24 3.36
CA TYR A 12 5.38 -3.38 3.82
C TYR A 12 5.76 -3.27 5.30
N GLN A 13 6.39 -2.16 5.70
CA GLN A 13 6.87 -1.95 7.06
C GLN A 13 5.73 -1.96 8.08
N TYR A 14 4.62 -1.28 7.77
CA TYR A 14 3.47 -1.23 8.66
C TYR A 14 2.78 -2.60 8.79
N SER A 15 2.57 -3.31 7.66
CA SER A 15 2.02 -4.67 7.67
C SER A 15 2.88 -5.63 8.48
N LYS A 16 4.20 -5.57 8.34
CA LYS A 16 5.13 -6.41 9.12
C LYS A 16 5.13 -6.02 10.60
N THR A 17 5.00 -4.74 10.93
CA THR A 17 4.91 -4.30 12.33
C THR A 17 3.66 -4.89 13.00
N ILE A 18 2.48 -4.69 12.41
CA ILE A 18 1.24 -5.23 12.97
C ILE A 18 1.19 -6.77 12.91
N HIS A 19 1.85 -7.41 11.95
CA HIS A 19 2.02 -8.87 11.88
C HIS A 19 2.66 -9.45 13.16
N TYR A 20 3.64 -8.76 13.73
CA TYR A 20 4.30 -9.19 14.97
C TYR A 20 3.58 -8.74 16.25
N GLU A 21 2.73 -7.72 16.15
CA GLU A 21 2.04 -7.16 17.33
C GLU A 21 0.68 -7.81 17.61
N VAL A 22 0.02 -8.43 16.60
CA VAL A 22 -1.25 -9.12 16.81
C VAL A 22 -1.14 -10.22 17.86
N LYS A 23 -2.17 -10.38 18.66
CA LYS A 23 -2.23 -11.38 19.75
C LYS A 23 -3.68 -11.70 20.10
N GLY A 24 -3.86 -12.71 20.94
CA GLY A 24 -5.17 -13.10 21.45
C GLY A 24 -6.02 -13.88 20.46
N GLU A 25 -7.32 -13.63 20.49
CA GLU A 25 -8.28 -14.33 19.64
C GLU A 25 -8.01 -14.12 18.15
N ALA A 26 -8.11 -15.21 17.38
CA ALA A 26 -7.81 -15.24 15.96
C ALA A 26 -6.37 -14.82 15.59
N PHE A 27 -5.41 -14.91 16.53
CA PHE A 27 -4.01 -14.54 16.32
C PHE A 27 -3.46 -15.07 14.99
N TYR A 28 -3.57 -16.37 14.75
CA TYR A 28 -2.97 -17.00 13.58
C TYR A 28 -3.54 -16.46 12.28
N GLY A 29 -4.85 -16.27 12.20
CA GLY A 29 -5.51 -15.69 11.03
C GLY A 29 -5.07 -14.25 10.76
N LYS A 30 -5.02 -13.42 11.79
CA LYS A 30 -4.55 -12.02 11.69
C LYS A 30 -3.07 -11.94 11.33
N HIS A 31 -2.24 -12.79 11.90
CA HIS A 31 -0.81 -12.88 11.62
C HIS A 31 -0.57 -13.21 10.14
N LEU A 32 -1.21 -14.25 9.60
CA LEU A 32 -1.12 -14.60 8.18
C LEU A 32 -1.73 -13.55 7.26
N PHE A 33 -2.81 -12.90 7.68
CA PHE A 33 -3.44 -11.84 6.92
C PHE A 33 -2.49 -10.65 6.71
N ASN A 34 -1.82 -10.20 7.75
CA ASN A 34 -0.85 -9.11 7.66
C ASN A 34 0.35 -9.48 6.80
N ASP A 35 0.79 -10.74 6.86
CA ASP A 35 1.85 -11.25 5.98
C ASP A 35 1.42 -11.25 4.51
N ARG A 36 0.18 -11.65 4.22
CA ARG A 36 -0.42 -11.58 2.89
C ARG A 36 -0.45 -10.14 2.33
N ILE A 37 -0.78 -9.14 3.14
CA ILE A 37 -0.78 -7.74 2.70
C ILE A 37 0.64 -7.23 2.41
N ALA A 38 1.64 -7.69 3.16
CA ALA A 38 3.05 -7.34 2.94
C ALA A 38 3.66 -8.00 1.69
N GLU A 39 3.08 -9.13 1.24
CA GLU A 39 3.57 -9.91 0.10
C GLU A 39 3.70 -9.04 -1.15
N ASN A 40 4.78 -9.25 -1.92
CA ASN A 40 5.10 -8.54 -3.16
C ASN A 40 5.50 -7.06 -3.02
N MET A 41 5.30 -6.39 -1.90
CA MET A 41 5.55 -4.93 -1.81
C MET A 41 7.03 -4.59 -2.09
N ASN A 42 7.96 -5.36 -1.55
CA ASN A 42 9.39 -5.16 -1.82
C ASN A 42 9.78 -5.51 -3.26
N ASP A 43 9.17 -6.55 -3.83
CA ASP A 43 9.42 -6.93 -5.22
C ASP A 43 8.92 -5.85 -6.18
N TYR A 44 7.80 -5.19 -5.87
CA TYR A 44 7.33 -4.04 -6.65
C TYR A 44 8.26 -2.83 -6.55
N VAL A 45 8.83 -2.57 -5.37
CA VAL A 45 9.84 -1.51 -5.22
C VAL A 45 11.05 -1.79 -6.10
N ASP A 46 11.50 -3.04 -6.13
CA ASP A 46 12.63 -3.47 -6.96
C ASP A 46 12.30 -3.36 -8.46
N LEU A 47 11.15 -3.88 -8.88
CA LEU A 47 10.67 -3.76 -10.27
C LEU A 47 10.52 -2.31 -10.73
N ILE A 48 10.03 -1.40 -9.89
CA ILE A 48 9.96 0.03 -10.23
C ILE A 48 11.37 0.59 -10.48
N LYS A 49 12.34 0.24 -9.64
CA LYS A 49 13.72 0.70 -9.84
C LYS A 49 14.32 0.16 -11.13
N GLU A 50 14.11 -1.12 -11.43
CA GLU A 50 14.64 -1.76 -12.63
C GLU A 50 13.95 -1.26 -13.90
N VAL A 51 12.61 -1.27 -13.95
CA VAL A 51 11.86 -0.95 -15.16
C VAL A 51 11.82 0.55 -15.41
N VAL A 52 11.47 1.34 -14.39
CA VAL A 52 11.18 2.77 -14.57
C VAL A 52 12.44 3.64 -14.47
N TYR A 53 13.41 3.26 -13.65
CA TYR A 53 14.65 4.03 -13.53
C TYR A 53 15.73 3.44 -14.43
N LEU A 54 16.22 2.24 -14.17
CA LEU A 54 17.30 1.66 -14.98
C LEU A 54 16.88 1.43 -16.43
N GLY A 55 15.65 0.98 -16.69
CA GLY A 55 15.12 0.80 -18.04
C GLY A 55 15.08 2.08 -18.87
N HIS A 56 15.07 3.26 -18.25
CA HIS A 56 15.15 4.56 -18.89
C HIS A 56 16.51 5.27 -18.67
N ALA A 57 17.55 4.51 -18.30
CA ALA A 57 18.90 5.04 -18.03
C ALA A 57 18.93 6.17 -16.98
N LYS A 58 18.10 6.04 -15.93
CA LYS A 58 18.02 6.99 -14.81
C LYS A 58 18.48 6.31 -13.51
N ASP A 59 19.06 7.10 -12.62
CA ASP A 59 19.41 6.63 -11.29
C ASP A 59 18.17 6.43 -10.42
N ALA A 60 18.08 5.27 -9.78
CA ALA A 60 17.04 4.99 -8.81
C ALA A 60 17.27 5.78 -7.50
N PRO A 61 16.22 6.10 -6.73
CA PRO A 61 16.37 6.77 -5.45
C PRO A 61 17.27 5.99 -4.50
N ALA A 62 18.17 6.70 -3.82
CA ALA A 62 19.04 6.13 -2.79
C ALA A 62 18.20 5.66 -1.57
N ALA A 63 18.71 4.65 -0.87
CA ALA A 63 18.04 4.08 0.30
C ALA A 63 17.72 5.14 1.37
N GLY A 64 18.64 6.05 1.66
CA GLY A 64 18.41 7.15 2.62
C GLY A 64 17.25 8.03 2.25
N ALA A 65 17.14 8.43 0.98
CA ALA A 65 16.01 9.23 0.49
C ALA A 65 14.68 8.49 0.61
N ILE A 66 14.66 7.18 0.34
CA ILE A 66 13.45 6.36 0.52
C ILE A 66 13.04 6.33 1.99
N LEU A 67 13.97 6.08 2.91
CA LEU A 67 13.68 6.05 4.35
C LEU A 67 13.14 7.39 4.86
N GLU A 68 13.75 8.51 4.43
CA GLU A 68 13.24 9.86 4.75
C GLU A 68 11.81 10.08 4.24
N GLY A 69 11.48 9.58 3.06
CA GLY A 69 10.14 9.67 2.50
C GLY A 69 9.11 8.73 3.16
N VAL A 70 9.57 7.61 3.71
CA VAL A 70 8.69 6.61 4.37
C VAL A 70 8.30 7.03 5.79
N LEU A 71 9.24 7.59 6.57
CA LEU A 71 9.02 7.91 7.98
C LEU A 71 7.73 8.72 8.24
N PRO A 72 7.43 9.80 7.51
CA PRO A 72 6.20 10.57 7.74
C PRO A 72 4.92 9.85 7.30
N LEU A 73 5.02 8.76 6.54
CA LEU A 73 3.87 7.97 6.06
C LEU A 73 3.47 6.87 7.05
N LEU A 74 4.37 6.45 7.95
CA LEU A 74 4.11 5.36 8.88
C LEU A 74 3.17 5.83 9.99
N PRO A 75 1.94 5.25 10.11
CA PRO A 75 1.09 5.51 11.26
C PRO A 75 1.71 4.90 12.52
N ALA A 76 1.38 5.46 13.67
CA ALA A 76 1.60 4.75 14.92
C ALA A 76 0.77 3.48 14.96
N THR A 77 1.28 2.41 15.57
CA THR A 77 0.47 1.22 15.84
C THR A 77 -0.43 1.45 17.04
N GLU A 78 -1.63 0.92 16.96
CA GLU A 78 -2.68 1.06 17.96
C GLU A 78 -2.91 -0.27 18.67
N GLU A 79 -3.38 -0.23 19.91
CA GLU A 79 -3.80 -1.46 20.61
C GLU A 79 -5.00 -2.14 19.93
N ASN A 80 -5.79 -1.36 19.20
CA ASN A 80 -6.96 -1.83 18.46
C ASN A 80 -6.58 -2.27 17.05
N ASP A 81 -6.66 -3.55 16.76
CA ASP A 81 -6.38 -4.12 15.44
C ASP A 81 -7.24 -3.49 14.34
N GLN A 82 -8.47 -3.10 14.63
CA GLN A 82 -9.35 -2.45 13.64
C GLN A 82 -8.77 -1.12 13.17
N GLN A 83 -8.23 -0.32 14.09
CA GLN A 83 -7.60 0.95 13.73
C GLN A 83 -6.33 0.73 12.91
N ASN A 84 -5.55 -0.31 13.22
CA ASN A 84 -4.39 -0.69 12.43
C ASN A 84 -4.79 -1.09 10.99
N TYR A 85 -5.88 -1.82 10.81
CA TYR A 85 -6.39 -2.15 9.48
C TYR A 85 -6.94 -0.94 8.73
N ILE A 86 -7.57 0.02 9.41
CA ILE A 86 -7.97 1.31 8.80
C ILE A 86 -6.74 2.08 8.34
N ASN A 87 -5.70 2.16 9.15
CA ASN A 87 -4.46 2.83 8.79
C ASN A 87 -3.81 2.18 7.55
N LEU A 88 -3.77 0.85 7.52
CA LEU A 88 -3.22 0.09 6.38
C LEU A 88 -4.07 0.28 5.11
N TYR A 89 -5.40 0.28 5.25
CA TYR A 89 -6.32 0.59 4.17
C TYR A 89 -6.03 1.96 3.57
N ASN A 90 -5.87 2.98 4.40
CA ASN A 90 -5.56 4.34 3.97
C ASN A 90 -4.20 4.43 3.23
N LEU A 91 -3.18 3.72 3.69
CA LEU A 91 -1.88 3.66 3.00
C LEU A 91 -2.02 3.06 1.60
N ILE A 92 -2.74 1.96 1.47
CA ILE A 92 -2.98 1.31 0.17
C ILE A 92 -3.81 2.22 -0.74
N PHE A 93 -4.83 2.88 -0.21
CA PHE A 93 -5.63 3.83 -0.96
C PHE A 93 -4.77 4.99 -1.52
N LEU A 94 -3.88 5.55 -0.71
CA LEU A 94 -2.96 6.60 -1.16
C LEU A 94 -1.95 6.09 -2.22
N ALA A 95 -1.52 4.84 -2.13
CA ALA A 95 -0.68 4.24 -3.16
C ALA A 95 -1.43 4.08 -4.49
N LEU A 96 -2.70 3.67 -4.45
CA LEU A 96 -3.56 3.58 -5.63
C LEU A 96 -3.82 4.96 -6.24
N ASP A 97 -4.12 5.97 -5.43
CA ASP A 97 -4.29 7.35 -5.90
C ASP A 97 -3.00 7.88 -6.60
N GLU A 98 -1.83 7.59 -6.04
CA GLU A 98 -0.56 7.94 -6.69
C GLU A 98 -0.40 7.24 -8.05
N ILE A 99 -0.81 5.97 -8.18
CA ILE A 99 -0.78 5.25 -9.46
C ILE A 99 -1.71 5.91 -10.46
N GLU A 100 -2.92 6.29 -10.07
CA GLU A 100 -3.86 7.00 -10.95
C GLU A 100 -3.29 8.34 -11.42
N GLN A 101 -2.64 9.09 -10.54
CA GLN A 101 -1.97 10.34 -10.91
C GLN A 101 -0.79 10.11 -11.86
N LEU A 102 -0.03 9.02 -11.68
CA LEU A 102 1.04 8.65 -12.58
C LEU A 102 0.52 8.26 -13.96
N ASN A 103 -0.61 7.56 -14.05
CA ASN A 103 -1.25 7.16 -15.31
C ASN A 103 -1.74 8.35 -16.16
N GLN A 104 -1.92 9.54 -15.57
CA GLN A 104 -2.22 10.77 -16.32
C GLN A 104 -1.00 11.31 -17.08
N LYS A 105 0.20 10.80 -16.81
CA LYS A 105 1.45 11.23 -17.45
C LYS A 105 1.74 10.39 -18.70
N GLU A 106 2.58 10.93 -19.57
CA GLU A 106 3.16 10.15 -20.67
C GLU A 106 4.16 9.13 -20.11
N LEU A 107 3.76 7.88 -20.11
CA LEU A 107 4.56 6.75 -19.66
C LEU A 107 4.70 5.74 -20.80
N SER A 108 5.81 4.99 -20.78
CA SER A 108 6.00 3.86 -21.69
C SER A 108 4.95 2.77 -21.46
N VAL A 109 4.76 1.89 -22.43
CA VAL A 109 3.87 0.72 -22.27
C VAL A 109 4.33 -0.17 -21.13
N GLY A 110 5.65 -0.36 -20.95
CA GLY A 110 6.21 -1.15 -19.87
C GLY A 110 5.90 -0.57 -18.49
N ASP A 111 6.07 0.76 -18.33
CA ASP A 111 5.75 1.46 -17.09
C ASP A 111 4.25 1.34 -16.75
N LYS A 112 3.37 1.52 -17.74
CA LYS A 112 1.91 1.39 -17.56
C LYS A 112 1.51 -0.03 -17.18
N ASN A 113 2.09 -1.05 -17.81
CA ASN A 113 1.82 -2.45 -17.49
C ASN A 113 2.27 -2.79 -16.06
N LEU A 114 3.45 -2.32 -15.65
CA LEU A 114 3.93 -2.49 -14.27
C LEU A 114 2.98 -1.83 -13.27
N LEU A 115 2.63 -0.56 -13.49
CA LEU A 115 1.69 0.16 -12.62
C LEU A 115 0.32 -0.52 -12.57
N GLY A 116 -0.18 -1.03 -13.69
CA GLY A 116 -1.44 -1.79 -13.76
C GLY A 116 -1.39 -3.07 -12.92
N GLY A 117 -0.29 -3.83 -12.98
CA GLY A 117 -0.09 -5.03 -12.17
C GLY A 117 -0.03 -4.72 -10.67
N ILE A 118 0.69 -3.67 -10.28
CA ILE A 118 0.76 -3.21 -8.89
C ILE A 118 -0.63 -2.77 -8.41
N ALA A 119 -1.35 -1.96 -9.21
CA ALA A 119 -2.68 -1.50 -8.87
C ALA A 119 -3.66 -2.66 -8.66
N GLN A 120 -3.62 -3.68 -9.52
CA GLN A 120 -4.46 -4.87 -9.40
C GLN A 120 -4.26 -5.61 -8.06
N ASP A 121 -3.01 -5.82 -7.64
CA ASP A 121 -2.71 -6.48 -6.36
C ASP A 121 -3.11 -5.60 -5.16
N LEU A 122 -2.83 -4.30 -5.21
CA LEU A 122 -3.26 -3.35 -4.19
C LEU A 122 -4.79 -3.30 -4.06
N GLN A 123 -5.55 -3.35 -5.16
CA GLN A 123 -7.01 -3.42 -5.14
C GLN A 123 -7.52 -4.71 -4.50
N GLN A 124 -6.88 -5.85 -4.76
CA GLN A 124 -7.20 -7.11 -4.09
C GLN A 124 -6.97 -6.99 -2.58
N ASN A 125 -5.83 -6.45 -2.16
CA ASN A 125 -5.50 -6.24 -0.76
C ASN A 125 -6.47 -5.25 -0.08
N LEU A 126 -6.86 -4.20 -0.78
CA LEU A 126 -7.87 -3.24 -0.31
C LEU A 126 -9.22 -3.94 -0.05
N GLY A 127 -9.65 -4.81 -0.95
CA GLY A 127 -10.87 -5.60 -0.79
C GLY A 127 -10.81 -6.58 0.40
N LEU A 128 -9.63 -7.18 0.66
CA LEU A 128 -9.42 -8.04 1.82
C LEU A 128 -9.48 -7.24 3.13
N LEU A 129 -8.82 -6.09 3.18
CA LEU A 129 -8.85 -5.17 4.33
C LEU A 129 -10.26 -4.67 4.60
N TRP A 130 -11.00 -4.32 3.55
CA TRP A 130 -12.40 -3.93 3.67
C TRP A 130 -13.24 -4.96 4.43
N ARG A 131 -13.02 -6.25 4.20
CA ARG A 131 -13.71 -7.33 4.90
C ARG A 131 -13.27 -7.50 6.35
N GLN A 132 -12.09 -7.02 6.72
CA GLN A 132 -11.59 -7.04 8.09
C GLN A 132 -12.10 -5.85 8.92
N ILE A 133 -12.44 -4.73 8.26
CA ILE A 133 -12.91 -3.53 8.93
C ILE A 133 -14.39 -3.70 9.28
N THR A 134 -14.78 -3.38 10.52
CA THR A 134 -16.17 -3.47 10.95
C THR A 134 -17.05 -2.39 10.31
N PRO A 135 -18.38 -2.58 10.24
CA PRO A 135 -19.30 -1.55 9.73
C PRO A 135 -19.15 -0.18 10.41
N TYR A 136 -18.78 -0.16 11.69
CA TYR A 136 -18.50 1.08 12.43
C TYR A 136 -17.29 1.85 11.85
N ALA A 137 -16.25 1.14 11.47
CA ALA A 137 -15.09 1.76 10.81
C ALA A 137 -15.45 2.31 9.42
N TYR A 138 -16.44 1.73 8.75
CA TYR A 138 -16.98 2.20 7.47
C TYR A 138 -17.54 3.63 7.54
N GLU A 139 -18.35 3.94 8.56
CA GLU A 139 -18.90 5.29 8.75
C GLU A 139 -17.80 6.34 8.95
N THR A 140 -16.79 5.99 9.74
CA THR A 140 -15.63 6.86 10.00
C THR A 140 -14.76 7.06 8.76
N MET A 141 -14.70 6.07 7.87
CA MET A 141 -13.91 6.13 6.63
C MET A 141 -14.62 6.88 5.51
N GLN A 142 -15.93 6.82 5.41
CA GLN A 142 -16.70 7.57 4.40
C GLN A 142 -16.50 9.10 4.51
N GLU A 143 -16.23 9.60 5.71
CA GLU A 143 -15.91 11.02 5.90
C GLU A 143 -14.52 11.40 5.35
N ARG A 144 -13.63 10.43 5.12
CA ARG A 144 -12.23 10.64 4.72
C ARG A 144 -11.86 10.13 3.34
N VAL A 145 -12.64 9.22 2.79
CA VAL A 145 -12.32 8.54 1.53
C VAL A 145 -13.51 8.64 0.59
N PHE A 146 -13.38 9.48 -0.41
CA PHE A 146 -14.31 9.49 -1.54
C PHE A 146 -14.09 8.20 -2.34
N MET A 147 -14.95 7.20 -2.15
CA MET A 147 -15.04 6.06 -3.05
C MET A 147 -15.80 6.56 -4.27
N PRO A 148 -15.23 6.57 -5.49
CA PRO A 148 -16.04 6.74 -6.67
C PRO A 148 -17.09 5.62 -6.67
N GLU A 149 -18.37 5.97 -6.79
CA GLU A 149 -19.43 4.99 -7.00
C GLU A 149 -19.00 4.14 -8.22
N ALA A 150 -18.66 2.88 -7.97
CA ALA A 150 -18.50 1.92 -9.04
C ALA A 150 -19.90 1.70 -9.59
N GLU A 151 -20.23 2.38 -10.69
CA GLU A 151 -21.33 1.96 -11.54
C GLU A 151 -20.99 0.54 -12.04
N ILE A 152 -21.77 -0.43 -11.54
CA ILE A 152 -21.75 -1.81 -12.03
C ILE A 152 -22.54 -1.85 -13.32
#